data_dfb4ae9277660aabd85cb2f65893c491
#
_entry.id   dfb4ae9277660aabd85cb2f65893c491
#
_cell.length_a   1.000
_cell.length_b   1.000
_cell.length_c   1.000
_cell.angle_alpha   90.00
_cell.angle_beta   90.00
_cell.angle_gamma   90.00
#
_symmetry.space_group_name_H-M   'P 1'
#
loop_
_entity.id
_entity.type
_entity.pdbx_description
1 polymer ?
#
loop_
_entity_poly.entity_id
_entity_poly.type
_entity_poly.pdbx_seq_one_letter_code
_entity_poly.pdbx_strand_id
1 'polypeptide(L)'
;LPAFGKRTMIFPAVVQPSLSLQILATGRRFIRWLTSVKVVLSLIMLALMFVMVVVPLYQLVATTLTWGPTDIPRHPEAVEGEFTVFHYVRMLTGRLGQIYTYAPLKNSMTVAIGSTLLALLIGGSLAWFVVRTDMPGRKLVNQLAVVPYIMPSWTLAQAWVVFFKNRFSGGTPGVFEFLVGQAPPDWLSYGPVPIIICSALHYYTFFFLFVSAALMSVDSSLEEAGDLMGAS
;
A
#
# COMPACT_ATOMS: atom_id res chain seq x y z
N LEU A 1 -24.47 -70.73 41.96
CA LEU A 1 -24.19 -69.63 41.02
C LEU A 1 -25.15 -68.47 41.30
N PRO A 2 -24.70 -67.29 41.83
CA PRO A 2 -25.63 -66.19 42.10
C PRO A 2 -25.86 -65.36 40.80
N ALA A 3 -27.16 -64.99 40.63
CA ALA A 3 -27.60 -64.19 39.47
C ALA A 3 -27.08 -62.76 39.56
N PHE A 4 -26.41 -62.34 38.46
CA PHE A 4 -25.98 -60.95 38.24
C PHE A 4 -27.23 -60.09 37.98
N GLY A 5 -27.58 -59.27 38.96
CA GLY A 5 -28.62 -58.23 38.78
C GLY A 5 -28.17 -57.17 37.84
N LYS A 6 -28.92 -56.96 36.73
CA LYS A 6 -28.78 -55.88 35.80
C LYS A 6 -29.07 -54.53 36.54
N ARG A 7 -28.03 -53.77 36.89
CA ARG A 7 -28.16 -52.38 37.26
C ARG A 7 -28.47 -51.57 36.00
N THR A 8 -29.70 -51.20 35.80
CA THR A 8 -30.10 -50.17 34.83
C THR A 8 -29.53 -48.82 35.28
N MET A 9 -28.53 -48.34 34.56
CA MET A 9 -28.06 -46.99 34.75
C MET A 9 -29.14 -46.04 34.23
N ILE A 10 -29.83 -45.37 35.13
CA ILE A 10 -30.76 -44.30 34.83
C ILE A 10 -29.92 -43.07 34.57
N PHE A 11 -29.68 -42.70 33.28
CA PHE A 11 -29.10 -41.43 32.92
C PHE A 11 -30.12 -40.34 33.25
N PRO A 12 -29.73 -39.29 34.02
CA PRO A 12 -30.65 -38.18 34.25
C PRO A 12 -30.99 -37.53 32.92
N ALA A 13 -32.27 -37.35 32.64
CA ALA A 13 -32.75 -36.66 31.45
C ALA A 13 -32.13 -35.24 31.44
N VAL A 14 -31.38 -34.94 30.40
CA VAL A 14 -30.85 -33.60 30.17
C VAL A 14 -32.04 -32.68 29.87
N VAL A 15 -32.51 -31.98 30.90
CA VAL A 15 -33.57 -30.99 30.76
C VAL A 15 -33.02 -29.86 29.90
N GLN A 16 -33.45 -29.78 28.65
CA GLN A 16 -33.10 -28.64 27.79
C GLN A 16 -33.70 -27.35 28.34
N PRO A 17 -32.90 -26.30 28.55
CA PRO A 17 -33.44 -25.05 29.08
C PRO A 17 -34.46 -24.47 28.12
N SER A 18 -35.56 -23.94 28.66
CA SER A 18 -36.64 -23.32 27.89
C SER A 18 -36.08 -22.20 26.97
N LEU A 19 -36.71 -22.02 25.82
CA LEU A 19 -36.28 -21.05 24.79
C LEU A 19 -36.09 -19.63 25.38
N SER A 20 -36.93 -19.26 26.37
CA SER A 20 -36.83 -17.99 27.10
C SER A 20 -35.53 -17.85 27.92
N LEU A 21 -35.10 -18.94 28.57
CA LEU A 21 -33.81 -18.95 29.30
C LEU A 21 -32.61 -18.89 28.37
N GLN A 22 -32.68 -19.50 27.19
CA GLN A 22 -31.62 -19.42 26.19
C GLN A 22 -31.49 -18.01 25.64
N ILE A 23 -32.61 -17.32 25.33
CA ILE A 23 -32.62 -15.93 24.87
C ILE A 23 -32.06 -15.00 25.95
N LEU A 24 -32.44 -15.14 27.19
CA LEU A 24 -31.93 -14.34 28.30
C LEU A 24 -30.44 -14.58 28.56
N ALA A 25 -29.97 -15.81 28.45
CA ALA A 25 -28.57 -16.16 28.63
C ALA A 25 -27.70 -15.59 27.49
N THR A 26 -28.21 -15.61 26.24
CA THR A 26 -27.53 -15.03 25.08
C THR A 26 -27.48 -13.50 25.20
N GLY A 27 -28.59 -12.86 25.62
CA GLY A 27 -28.61 -11.41 25.85
C GLY A 27 -27.62 -10.96 26.93
N ARG A 28 -27.55 -11.70 28.05
CA ARG A 28 -26.55 -11.40 29.10
C ARG A 28 -25.10 -11.64 28.67
N ARG A 29 -24.83 -12.60 27.81
CA ARG A 29 -23.51 -12.84 27.24
C ARG A 29 -23.13 -11.70 26.28
N PHE A 30 -24.06 -11.27 25.46
CA PHE A 30 -23.85 -10.16 24.50
C PHE A 30 -23.58 -8.83 25.24
N ILE A 31 -24.35 -8.51 26.28
CA ILE A 31 -24.12 -7.31 27.10
C ILE A 31 -22.75 -7.38 27.80
N ARG A 32 -22.39 -8.51 28.41
CA ARG A 32 -21.06 -8.70 29.02
C ARG A 32 -19.94 -8.61 28.03
N TRP A 33 -20.12 -9.05 26.79
CA TRP A 33 -19.17 -8.90 25.73
C TRP A 33 -19.00 -7.41 25.33
N LEU A 34 -20.12 -6.68 25.16
CA LEU A 34 -20.12 -5.25 24.86
C LEU A 34 -19.50 -4.41 25.99
N THR A 35 -19.67 -4.78 27.23
CA THR A 35 -19.11 -4.06 28.40
C THR A 35 -17.72 -4.54 28.77
N SER A 36 -17.15 -5.50 28.05
CA SER A 36 -15.75 -5.90 28.27
C SER A 36 -14.81 -4.75 27.95
N VAL A 37 -13.80 -4.55 28.80
CA VAL A 37 -12.82 -3.45 28.66
C VAL A 37 -12.19 -3.42 27.27
N LYS A 38 -11.95 -4.60 26.68
CA LYS A 38 -11.38 -4.73 25.33
C LYS A 38 -12.31 -4.14 24.25
N VAL A 39 -13.60 -4.48 24.31
CA VAL A 39 -14.59 -3.98 23.34
C VAL A 39 -14.84 -2.49 23.54
N VAL A 40 -14.97 -2.03 24.78
CA VAL A 40 -15.12 -0.60 25.07
C VAL A 40 -13.94 0.20 24.56
N LEU A 41 -12.70 -0.24 24.85
CA LEU A 41 -11.49 0.40 24.31
C LEU A 41 -11.47 0.39 22.78
N SER A 42 -11.81 -0.73 22.15
CA SER A 42 -11.86 -0.84 20.69
C SER A 42 -12.90 0.11 20.10
N LEU A 43 -14.07 0.24 20.71
CA LEU A 43 -15.11 1.17 20.26
C LEU A 43 -14.69 2.64 20.43
N ILE A 44 -14.03 2.99 21.55
CA ILE A 44 -13.49 4.33 21.77
C ILE A 44 -12.42 4.65 20.70
N MET A 45 -11.49 3.72 20.46
CA MET A 45 -10.46 3.89 19.42
C MET A 45 -11.07 4.01 18.03
N LEU A 46 -12.07 3.19 17.72
CA LEU A 46 -12.78 3.26 16.44
C LEU A 46 -13.52 4.60 16.29
N ALA A 47 -14.21 5.04 17.33
CA ALA A 47 -14.91 6.33 17.32
C ALA A 47 -13.93 7.51 17.16
N LEU A 48 -12.80 7.46 17.86
CA LEU A 48 -11.73 8.45 17.73
C LEU A 48 -11.18 8.48 16.30
N MET A 49 -10.86 7.33 15.73
CA MET A 49 -10.39 7.20 14.36
C MET A 49 -11.43 7.69 13.35
N PHE A 50 -12.71 7.34 13.58
CA PHE A 50 -13.82 7.80 12.74
C PHE A 50 -13.91 9.33 12.75
N VAL A 51 -13.90 9.96 13.93
CA VAL A 51 -13.95 11.42 14.05
C VAL A 51 -12.72 12.07 13.41
N MET A 52 -11.52 11.54 13.69
CA MET A 52 -10.27 12.08 13.14
C MET A 52 -10.15 11.98 11.62
N VAL A 53 -10.81 11.01 10.99
CA VAL A 53 -10.73 10.80 9.54
C VAL A 53 -11.97 11.37 8.84
N VAL A 54 -13.18 11.01 9.31
CA VAL A 54 -14.43 11.33 8.59
C VAL A 54 -14.76 12.81 8.69
N VAL A 55 -14.56 13.43 9.85
CA VAL A 55 -14.89 14.86 10.03
C VAL A 55 -14.04 15.77 9.11
N PRO A 56 -12.71 15.65 9.04
CA PRO A 56 -11.90 16.42 8.09
C PRO A 56 -12.24 16.13 6.63
N LEU A 57 -12.50 14.86 6.28
CA LEU A 57 -12.90 14.50 4.91
C LEU A 57 -14.25 15.13 4.54
N TYR A 58 -15.23 15.07 5.45
CA TYR A 58 -16.51 15.73 5.25
C TYR A 58 -16.35 17.25 5.05
N GLN A 59 -15.57 17.90 5.93
CA GLN A 59 -15.28 19.33 5.82
C GLN A 59 -14.60 19.66 4.49
N LEU A 60 -13.62 18.86 4.08
CA LEU A 60 -12.92 19.04 2.80
C LEU A 60 -13.91 18.97 1.63
N VAL A 61 -14.78 17.96 1.59
CA VAL A 61 -15.79 17.81 0.54
C VAL A 61 -16.82 18.95 0.61
N ALA A 62 -17.32 19.29 1.80
CA ALA A 62 -18.29 20.35 1.98
C ALA A 62 -17.75 21.70 1.51
N THR A 63 -16.53 22.07 1.89
CA THR A 63 -15.90 23.34 1.47
C THR A 63 -15.59 23.40 -0.02
N THR A 64 -15.39 22.26 -0.69
CA THR A 64 -15.21 22.26 -2.16
C THR A 64 -16.51 22.36 -2.94
N LEU A 65 -17.65 22.07 -2.29
CA LEU A 65 -18.99 22.12 -2.88
C LEU A 65 -19.82 23.32 -2.44
N THR A 66 -19.24 24.25 -1.65
CA THR A 66 -19.92 25.46 -1.22
C THR A 66 -19.07 26.69 -1.47
N TRP A 67 -19.72 27.85 -1.69
CA TRP A 67 -19.03 29.13 -1.77
C TRP A 67 -18.42 29.47 -0.39
N GLY A 68 -17.12 29.71 -0.36
CA GLY A 68 -16.42 30.14 0.85
C GLY A 68 -16.32 31.66 0.97
N PRO A 69 -15.99 32.18 2.17
CA PRO A 69 -15.88 33.63 2.38
C PRO A 69 -14.75 34.26 1.53
N THR A 70 -13.77 33.50 1.10
CA THR A 70 -12.69 33.96 0.22
C THR A 70 -13.07 34.07 -1.25
N ASP A 71 -14.21 33.50 -1.66
CA ASP A 71 -14.67 33.51 -3.03
C ASP A 71 -15.58 34.71 -3.32
N ILE A 72 -16.33 35.15 -2.31
CA ILE A 72 -17.32 36.24 -2.44
C ILE A 72 -16.73 37.54 -3.01
N PRO A 73 -15.53 38.02 -2.62
CA PRO A 73 -14.95 39.21 -3.18
C PRO A 73 -14.67 39.14 -4.69
N ARG A 74 -14.55 37.92 -5.24
CA ARG A 74 -14.30 37.67 -6.67
C ARG A 74 -15.57 37.32 -7.45
N HIS A 75 -16.60 36.90 -6.73
CA HIS A 75 -17.89 36.45 -7.26
C HIS A 75 -19.02 37.12 -6.45
N PRO A 76 -19.32 38.42 -6.68
CA PRO A 76 -20.31 39.15 -5.90
C PRO A 76 -21.74 38.58 -5.99
N GLU A 77 -22.01 37.77 -7.03
CA GLU A 77 -23.28 37.07 -7.25
C GLU A 77 -23.42 35.80 -6.38
N ALA A 78 -22.32 35.34 -5.75
CA ALA A 78 -22.33 34.14 -4.95
C ALA A 78 -22.75 34.42 -3.50
N VAL A 79 -23.49 33.49 -2.90
CA VAL A 79 -23.89 33.54 -1.49
C VAL A 79 -23.07 32.53 -0.70
N GLU A 80 -22.50 32.97 0.41
CA GLU A 80 -21.69 32.13 1.26
C GLU A 80 -22.47 30.89 1.76
N GLY A 81 -21.87 29.70 1.65
CA GLY A 81 -22.48 28.44 2.05
C GLY A 81 -23.44 27.83 1.01
N GLU A 82 -23.76 28.52 -0.08
CA GLU A 82 -24.58 27.97 -1.15
C GLU A 82 -23.80 26.93 -1.97
N PHE A 83 -24.51 25.91 -2.47
CA PHE A 83 -23.91 24.80 -3.24
C PHE A 83 -23.34 25.29 -4.56
N THR A 84 -22.14 24.84 -4.89
CA THR A 84 -21.47 25.15 -6.15
C THR A 84 -20.57 24.01 -6.63
N VAL A 85 -20.44 23.88 -7.93
CA VAL A 85 -19.43 23.03 -8.59
C VAL A 85 -18.29 23.85 -9.20
N PHE A 86 -18.29 25.17 -8.96
CA PHE A 86 -17.34 26.11 -9.56
C PHE A 86 -15.89 25.72 -9.32
N HIS A 87 -15.55 25.28 -8.12
CA HIS A 87 -14.17 24.89 -7.77
C HIS A 87 -13.70 23.72 -8.61
N TYR A 88 -14.54 22.70 -8.84
CA TYR A 88 -14.21 21.56 -9.70
C TYR A 88 -14.07 21.95 -11.17
N VAL A 89 -15.03 22.76 -11.69
CA VAL A 89 -14.93 23.26 -13.06
C VAL A 89 -13.64 24.05 -13.24
N ARG A 90 -13.31 24.94 -12.31
CA ARG A 90 -12.08 25.76 -12.34
C ARG A 90 -10.81 24.91 -12.27
N MET A 91 -10.80 23.82 -11.47
CA MET A 91 -9.67 22.90 -11.36
C MET A 91 -9.49 22.00 -12.59
N LEU A 92 -10.58 21.75 -13.33
CA LEU A 92 -10.54 20.90 -14.54
C LEU A 92 -10.43 21.71 -15.84
N THR A 93 -10.69 23.02 -15.80
CA THR A 93 -10.70 23.85 -17.00
C THR A 93 -9.70 25.01 -16.93
N GLY A 94 -9.34 25.52 -18.09
CA GLY A 94 -8.51 26.70 -18.21
C GLY A 94 -7.05 26.48 -17.74
N ARG A 95 -6.36 27.61 -17.54
CA ARG A 95 -4.93 27.62 -17.19
C ARG A 95 -4.63 27.03 -15.81
N LEU A 96 -5.54 27.21 -14.86
CA LEU A 96 -5.39 26.64 -13.52
C LEU A 96 -5.48 25.12 -13.55
N GLY A 97 -6.40 24.56 -14.33
CA GLY A 97 -6.50 23.11 -14.55
C GLY A 97 -5.20 22.53 -15.12
N GLN A 98 -4.60 23.20 -16.08
CA GLN A 98 -3.32 22.76 -16.65
C GLN A 98 -2.20 22.73 -15.62
N ILE A 99 -2.07 23.77 -14.79
CA ILE A 99 -0.96 23.92 -13.83
C ILE A 99 -1.16 23.02 -12.61
N TYR A 100 -2.36 23.00 -12.02
CA TYR A 100 -2.61 22.37 -10.72
C TYR A 100 -3.21 20.97 -10.80
N THR A 101 -3.75 20.56 -11.97
CA THR A 101 -4.37 19.25 -12.13
C THR A 101 -3.61 18.40 -13.16
N TYR A 102 -3.56 18.85 -14.41
CA TYR A 102 -3.04 18.00 -15.50
C TYR A 102 -1.53 17.84 -15.48
N ALA A 103 -0.76 18.88 -15.18
CA ALA A 103 0.69 18.79 -15.13
C ALA A 103 1.17 17.90 -13.96
N PRO A 104 0.68 18.07 -12.71
CA PRO A 104 1.00 17.14 -11.62
C PRO A 104 0.51 15.72 -11.88
N LEU A 105 -0.69 15.54 -12.45
CA LEU A 105 -1.21 14.22 -12.81
C LEU A 105 -0.31 13.52 -13.83
N LYS A 106 0.07 14.21 -14.90
CA LYS A 106 1.00 13.68 -15.91
C LYS A 106 2.33 13.28 -15.28
N ASN A 107 2.89 14.13 -14.42
CA ASN A 107 4.16 13.84 -13.76
C ASN A 107 4.04 12.61 -12.84
N SER A 108 2.97 12.54 -12.03
CA SER A 108 2.70 11.40 -11.15
C SER A 108 2.52 10.11 -11.94
N MET A 109 1.76 10.15 -13.04
CA MET A 109 1.57 8.98 -13.92
C MET A 109 2.88 8.54 -14.57
N THR A 110 3.70 9.49 -15.03
CA THR A 110 5.01 9.17 -15.61
C THR A 110 5.92 8.49 -14.59
N VAL A 111 5.98 9.02 -13.37
CA VAL A 111 6.77 8.42 -12.29
C VAL A 111 6.20 7.06 -11.88
N ALA A 112 4.90 6.94 -11.70
CA ALA A 112 4.25 5.68 -11.29
C ALA A 112 4.46 4.56 -12.32
N ILE A 113 4.21 4.84 -13.60
CA ILE A 113 4.39 3.87 -14.67
C ILE A 113 5.86 3.51 -14.83
N GLY A 114 6.74 4.51 -14.88
CA GLY A 114 8.17 4.30 -15.05
C GLY A 114 8.79 3.48 -13.91
N SER A 115 8.47 3.80 -12.66
CA SER A 115 8.97 3.07 -11.50
C SER A 115 8.40 1.65 -11.41
N THR A 116 7.13 1.45 -11.75
CA THR A 116 6.50 0.12 -11.76
C THR A 116 7.13 -0.78 -12.83
N LEU A 117 7.29 -0.29 -14.06
CA LEU A 117 7.90 -1.06 -15.14
C LEU A 117 9.36 -1.41 -14.82
N LEU A 118 10.13 -0.46 -14.31
CA LEU A 118 11.53 -0.70 -13.94
C LEU A 118 11.63 -1.66 -12.74
N ALA A 119 10.78 -1.52 -11.73
CA ALA A 119 10.72 -2.42 -10.57
C ALA A 119 10.32 -3.84 -10.97
N LEU A 120 9.34 -3.99 -11.87
CA LEU A 120 8.93 -5.28 -12.43
C LEU A 120 10.06 -5.92 -13.24
N LEU A 121 10.75 -5.15 -14.07
CA LEU A 121 11.88 -5.64 -14.84
C LEU A 121 12.99 -6.17 -13.92
N ILE A 122 13.39 -5.39 -12.91
CA ILE A 122 14.46 -5.78 -11.97
C ILE A 122 13.99 -6.96 -11.10
N GLY A 123 12.85 -6.84 -10.44
CA GLY A 123 12.35 -7.84 -9.51
C GLY A 123 11.95 -9.14 -10.20
N GLY A 124 11.28 -9.04 -11.36
CA GLY A 124 10.87 -10.19 -12.16
C GLY A 124 12.05 -10.97 -12.73
N SER A 125 13.04 -10.26 -13.30
CA SER A 125 14.26 -10.90 -13.80
C SER A 125 15.03 -11.59 -12.68
N LEU A 126 15.17 -10.91 -11.54
CA LEU A 126 15.88 -11.46 -10.39
C LEU A 126 15.15 -12.70 -9.83
N ALA A 127 13.82 -12.67 -9.76
CA ALA A 127 13.01 -13.80 -9.35
C ALA A 127 13.18 -15.00 -10.31
N TRP A 128 13.19 -14.76 -11.60
CA TRP A 128 13.44 -15.80 -12.61
C TRP A 128 14.80 -16.45 -12.40
N PHE A 129 15.87 -15.65 -12.29
CA PHE A 129 17.22 -16.18 -12.09
C PHE A 129 17.34 -16.96 -10.78
N VAL A 130 16.76 -16.50 -9.68
CA VAL A 130 16.84 -17.16 -8.37
C VAL A 130 16.02 -18.46 -8.32
N VAL A 131 14.85 -18.50 -8.97
CA VAL A 131 13.91 -19.63 -8.85
C VAL A 131 14.11 -20.66 -9.96
N ARG A 132 14.36 -20.23 -11.21
CA ARG A 132 14.36 -21.08 -12.40
C ARG A 132 15.73 -21.41 -12.97
N THR A 133 16.81 -20.86 -12.37
CA THR A 133 18.16 -21.18 -12.82
C THR A 133 19.05 -21.65 -11.67
N ASP A 134 20.11 -22.36 -12.02
CA ASP A 134 21.13 -22.80 -11.07
C ASP A 134 22.21 -21.72 -10.84
N MET A 135 21.75 -20.47 -10.72
CA MET A 135 22.65 -19.33 -10.53
C MET A 135 23.54 -19.51 -9.29
N PRO A 136 24.88 -19.36 -9.41
CA PRO A 136 25.77 -19.40 -8.27
C PRO A 136 25.44 -18.25 -7.30
N GLY A 137 25.42 -18.55 -6.00
CA GLY A 137 25.10 -17.53 -4.98
C GLY A 137 23.60 -17.20 -4.83
N ARG A 138 22.67 -17.98 -5.42
CA ARG A 138 21.20 -17.73 -5.36
C ARG A 138 20.68 -17.47 -3.93
N LYS A 139 21.23 -18.16 -2.91
CA LYS A 139 20.84 -17.97 -1.51
C LYS A 139 21.19 -16.57 -1.01
N LEU A 140 22.38 -16.08 -1.34
CA LEU A 140 22.82 -14.73 -0.98
C LEU A 140 22.00 -13.68 -1.69
N VAL A 141 21.76 -13.85 -2.99
CA VAL A 141 20.94 -12.93 -3.78
C VAL A 141 19.51 -12.86 -3.24
N ASN A 142 18.91 -14.01 -2.91
CA ASN A 142 17.57 -14.08 -2.32
C ASN A 142 17.49 -13.31 -0.99
N GLN A 143 18.51 -13.37 -0.15
CA GLN A 143 18.57 -12.63 1.11
C GLN A 143 18.79 -11.14 0.89
N LEU A 144 19.70 -10.76 -0.01
CA LEU A 144 20.03 -9.36 -0.28
C LEU A 144 18.94 -8.64 -1.05
N ALA A 145 18.13 -9.35 -1.84
CA ALA A 145 17.03 -8.76 -2.62
C ALA A 145 15.96 -8.07 -1.74
N VAL A 146 15.86 -8.44 -0.47
CA VAL A 146 14.89 -7.85 0.46
C VAL A 146 15.44 -6.62 1.20
N VAL A 147 16.77 -6.45 1.22
CA VAL A 147 17.43 -5.37 2.00
C VAL A 147 16.97 -3.97 1.61
N PRO A 148 16.83 -3.59 0.33
CA PRO A 148 16.38 -2.25 -0.04
C PRO A 148 14.97 -1.89 0.48
N TYR A 149 14.10 -2.88 0.67
CA TYR A 149 12.78 -2.65 1.22
C TYR A 149 12.78 -2.37 2.73
N ILE A 150 13.74 -2.98 3.47
CA ILE A 150 13.88 -2.75 4.92
C ILE A 150 14.38 -1.32 5.19
N MET A 151 15.13 -0.73 4.25
CA MET A 151 15.60 0.63 4.38
C MET A 151 14.43 1.63 4.18
N PRO A 152 14.32 2.69 5.00
CA PRO A 152 13.36 3.76 4.73
C PRO A 152 13.57 4.34 3.33
N SER A 153 12.50 4.54 2.57
CA SER A 153 12.55 5.02 1.17
C SER A 153 13.30 6.34 1.00
N TRP A 154 13.19 7.24 1.99
CA TRP A 154 13.91 8.52 1.99
C TRP A 154 15.42 8.37 2.10
N THR A 155 15.93 7.29 2.72
CA THR A 155 17.38 7.02 2.85
C THR A 155 18.00 6.80 1.48
N LEU A 156 17.32 6.04 0.61
CA LEU A 156 17.79 5.80 -0.76
C LEU A 156 17.80 7.10 -1.58
N ALA A 157 16.74 7.92 -1.42
CA ALA A 157 16.68 9.22 -2.07
C ALA A 157 17.80 10.18 -1.59
N GLN A 158 18.09 10.19 -0.28
CA GLN A 158 19.21 10.96 0.26
C GLN A 158 20.57 10.48 -0.25
N ALA A 159 20.79 9.17 -0.29
CA ALA A 159 22.01 8.60 -0.86
C ALA A 159 22.17 9.00 -2.32
N TRP A 160 21.08 8.97 -3.11
CA TRP A 160 21.08 9.42 -4.49
C TRP A 160 21.45 10.90 -4.62
N VAL A 161 20.82 11.77 -3.83
CA VAL A 161 21.13 13.21 -3.82
C VAL A 161 22.58 13.46 -3.43
N VAL A 162 23.10 12.82 -2.39
CA VAL A 162 24.51 12.99 -1.97
C VAL A 162 25.46 12.55 -3.07
N PHE A 163 25.12 11.49 -3.80
CA PHE A 163 25.98 10.95 -4.85
C PHE A 163 25.93 11.77 -6.14
N PHE A 164 24.72 12.10 -6.63
CA PHE A 164 24.49 12.73 -7.93
C PHE A 164 24.10 14.20 -7.88
N LYS A 165 24.17 14.88 -6.72
CA LYS A 165 23.88 16.31 -6.69
C LYS A 165 24.86 17.08 -7.58
N ASN A 166 24.34 18.13 -8.22
CA ASN A 166 25.10 19.11 -8.98
C ASN A 166 24.79 20.53 -8.46
N ARG A 167 25.31 21.54 -9.11
CA ARG A 167 25.10 22.94 -8.73
C ARG A 167 23.62 23.36 -8.67
N PHE A 168 22.75 22.78 -9.50
CA PHE A 168 21.32 23.06 -9.50
C PHE A 168 20.60 22.40 -8.32
N SER A 169 20.99 21.17 -7.94
CA SER A 169 20.30 20.39 -6.91
C SER A 169 20.86 20.55 -5.50
N GLY A 170 22.04 21.13 -5.32
CA GLY A 170 22.62 21.23 -3.99
C GLY A 170 23.71 22.28 -3.81
N GLY A 171 24.04 23.05 -4.84
CA GLY A 171 25.03 24.16 -4.77
C GLY A 171 26.48 23.70 -4.57
N THR A 172 26.72 22.45 -4.18
CA THR A 172 28.05 21.85 -3.95
C THR A 172 28.19 20.55 -4.74
N PRO A 173 29.45 20.19 -5.15
CA PRO A 173 29.71 18.95 -5.86
C PRO A 173 29.23 17.72 -5.08
N GLY A 174 28.66 16.74 -5.79
CA GLY A 174 28.37 15.43 -5.25
C GLY A 174 29.55 14.47 -5.33
N VAL A 175 29.36 13.25 -4.79
CA VAL A 175 30.42 12.22 -4.85
C VAL A 175 30.78 11.85 -6.28
N PHE A 176 29.81 11.81 -7.18
CA PHE A 176 30.03 11.53 -8.61
C PHE A 176 30.98 12.56 -9.24
N GLU A 177 30.71 13.85 -9.03
CA GLU A 177 31.55 14.94 -9.56
C GLU A 177 32.97 14.89 -8.98
N PHE A 178 33.09 14.55 -7.70
CA PHE A 178 34.40 14.37 -7.05
C PHE A 178 35.20 13.21 -7.66
N LEU A 179 34.55 12.09 -7.98
CA LEU A 179 35.23 10.89 -8.52
C LEU A 179 35.53 11.00 -10.02
N VAL A 180 34.63 11.58 -10.79
CA VAL A 180 34.69 11.62 -12.26
C VAL A 180 35.32 12.93 -12.77
N GLY A 181 35.36 13.98 -11.93
CA GLY A 181 35.85 15.32 -12.32
C GLY A 181 34.86 16.12 -13.17
N GLN A 182 33.66 15.62 -13.41
CA GLN A 182 32.60 16.26 -14.19
C GLN A 182 31.28 16.19 -13.46
N ALA A 183 30.47 17.27 -13.52
CA ALA A 183 29.15 17.30 -12.94
C ALA A 183 28.24 16.26 -13.63
N PRO A 184 27.41 15.53 -12.85
CA PRO A 184 26.42 14.63 -13.45
C PRO A 184 25.40 15.44 -14.25
N PRO A 185 24.84 14.87 -15.33
CA PRO A 185 23.82 15.54 -16.12
C PRO A 185 22.56 15.83 -15.28
N ASP A 186 21.89 16.92 -15.59
CA ASP A 186 20.74 17.41 -14.84
C ASP A 186 19.62 16.38 -14.69
N TRP A 187 19.33 15.63 -15.75
CA TRP A 187 18.30 14.59 -15.74
C TRP A 187 18.58 13.43 -14.75
N LEU A 188 19.85 13.24 -14.35
CA LEU A 188 20.28 12.25 -13.37
C LEU A 188 20.29 12.84 -11.95
N SER A 189 20.51 14.15 -11.84
CA SER A 189 20.62 14.84 -10.55
C SER A 189 19.25 15.18 -9.96
N TYR A 190 18.28 15.56 -10.79
CA TYR A 190 16.94 15.94 -10.35
C TYR A 190 15.88 15.63 -11.41
N GLY A 191 14.59 15.71 -11.01
CA GLY A 191 13.47 15.47 -11.91
C GLY A 191 12.89 14.06 -11.83
N PRO A 192 12.12 13.61 -12.82
CA PRO A 192 11.40 12.34 -12.75
C PRO A 192 12.30 11.11 -12.78
N VAL A 193 13.44 11.18 -13.46
CA VAL A 193 14.33 10.01 -13.65
C VAL A 193 14.91 9.49 -12.33
N PRO A 194 15.57 10.31 -11.48
CA PRO A 194 16.02 9.83 -10.17
C PRO A 194 14.89 9.33 -9.27
N ILE A 195 13.71 9.96 -9.34
CA ILE A 195 12.54 9.50 -8.58
C ILE A 195 12.11 8.10 -9.07
N ILE A 196 12.05 7.88 -10.39
CA ILE A 196 11.73 6.58 -10.98
C ILE A 196 12.74 5.52 -10.53
N ILE A 197 14.03 5.81 -10.61
CA ILE A 197 15.09 4.86 -10.26
C ILE A 197 15.07 4.54 -8.77
N CYS A 198 15.02 5.55 -7.89
CA CYS A 198 14.98 5.34 -6.45
C CYS A 198 13.72 4.57 -6.02
N SER A 199 12.57 4.91 -6.60
CA SER A 199 11.31 4.21 -6.34
C SER A 199 11.37 2.75 -6.84
N ALA A 200 11.90 2.52 -8.03
CA ALA A 200 12.06 1.18 -8.57
C ALA A 200 13.00 0.33 -7.72
N LEU A 201 14.14 0.89 -7.28
CA LEU A 201 15.09 0.21 -6.39
C LEU A 201 14.53 -0.07 -5.00
N HIS A 202 13.53 0.67 -4.55
CA HIS A 202 12.83 0.39 -3.31
C HIS A 202 11.74 -0.67 -3.49
N TYR A 203 10.96 -0.59 -4.56
CA TYR A 203 9.78 -1.42 -4.77
C TYR A 203 10.02 -2.72 -5.55
N TYR A 204 11.19 -2.93 -6.23
CA TYR A 204 11.44 -4.17 -6.93
C TYR A 204 11.35 -5.41 -6.04
N THR A 205 11.61 -5.28 -4.74
CA THR A 205 11.51 -6.36 -3.76
C THR A 205 10.10 -6.98 -3.74
N PHE A 206 9.03 -6.19 -3.87
CA PHE A 206 7.68 -6.72 -3.96
C PHE A 206 7.50 -7.61 -5.19
N PHE A 207 7.94 -7.11 -6.36
CA PHE A 207 7.87 -7.90 -7.59
C PHE A 207 8.73 -9.16 -7.48
N PHE A 208 9.91 -9.05 -6.91
CA PHE A 208 10.76 -10.20 -6.64
C PHE A 208 10.04 -11.25 -5.78
N LEU A 209 9.44 -10.86 -4.66
CA LEU A 209 8.74 -11.78 -3.77
C LEU A 209 7.50 -12.40 -4.42
N PHE A 210 6.66 -11.59 -5.05
CA PHE A 210 5.44 -12.09 -5.68
C PHE A 210 5.72 -12.98 -6.89
N VAL A 211 6.65 -12.59 -7.76
CA VAL A 211 7.03 -13.40 -8.93
C VAL A 211 7.73 -14.68 -8.48
N SER A 212 8.61 -14.62 -7.47
CA SER A 212 9.24 -15.82 -6.91
C SER A 212 8.20 -16.79 -6.34
N ALA A 213 7.22 -16.29 -5.57
CA ALA A 213 6.16 -17.12 -5.03
C ALA A 213 5.29 -17.74 -6.13
N ALA A 214 4.96 -16.97 -7.17
CA ALA A 214 4.22 -17.46 -8.32
C ALA A 214 5.01 -18.55 -9.09
N LEU A 215 6.29 -18.31 -9.35
CA LEU A 215 7.16 -19.29 -10.02
C LEU A 215 7.33 -20.58 -9.22
N MET A 216 7.44 -20.49 -7.88
CA MET A 216 7.52 -21.66 -7.01
C MET A 216 6.20 -22.44 -6.90
N SER A 217 5.05 -21.83 -7.20
CA SER A 217 3.75 -22.49 -7.18
C SER A 217 3.45 -23.29 -8.47
N VAL A 218 4.19 -23.06 -9.54
CA VAL A 218 4.07 -23.83 -10.78
C VAL A 218 4.81 -25.16 -10.61
N ASP A 219 4.08 -26.26 -10.70
CA ASP A 219 4.62 -27.62 -10.58
C ASP A 219 5.59 -27.91 -11.74
N SER A 220 6.80 -28.34 -11.42
CA SER A 220 7.81 -28.73 -12.41
C SER A 220 7.36 -29.91 -13.28
N SER A 221 6.43 -30.72 -12.79
CA SER A 221 5.86 -31.83 -13.57
C SER A 221 5.14 -31.37 -14.85
N LEU A 222 4.61 -30.15 -14.85
CA LEU A 222 3.98 -29.57 -16.05
C LEU A 222 5.02 -29.18 -17.11
N GLU A 223 6.18 -28.71 -16.69
CA GLU A 223 7.31 -28.39 -17.58
C GLU A 223 7.91 -29.68 -18.18
N GLU A 224 8.14 -30.70 -17.32
CA GLU A 224 8.63 -32.02 -17.74
C GLU A 224 7.66 -32.70 -18.73
N ALA A 225 6.35 -32.59 -18.49
CA ALA A 225 5.34 -33.11 -19.41
C ALA A 225 5.35 -32.36 -20.76
N GLY A 226 5.56 -31.04 -20.74
CA GLY A 226 5.73 -30.24 -21.94
C GLY A 226 6.95 -30.66 -22.76
N ASP A 227 8.11 -30.84 -22.12
CA ASP A 227 9.34 -31.28 -22.76
C ASP A 227 9.16 -32.71 -23.40
N LEU A 228 8.49 -33.63 -22.69
CA LEU A 228 8.20 -34.97 -23.20
C LEU A 228 7.26 -34.94 -24.42
N MET A 229 6.41 -33.94 -24.54
CA MET A 229 5.52 -33.75 -25.68
C MET A 229 6.15 -32.93 -26.83
N GLY A 230 7.44 -32.55 -26.70
CA GLY A 230 8.18 -31.84 -27.74
C GLY A 230 7.91 -30.34 -27.79
N ALA A 231 7.41 -29.76 -26.74
CA ALA A 231 7.33 -28.29 -26.56
C ALA A 231 8.72 -27.78 -26.18
N SER A 232 9.42 -27.14 -27.13
CA SER A 232 10.71 -26.49 -26.91
C SER A 232 10.54 -25.00 -26.72
#